data_0de2796dac2d369a14b300de9fe18612
#
_entry.id   0de2796dac2d369a14b300de9fe18612
#
_cell.length_a   1.000
_cell.length_b   1.000
_cell.length_c   1.000
_cell.angle_alpha   90.00
_cell.angle_beta   90.00
_cell.angle_gamma   90.00
#
_symmetry.space_group_name_H-M   'P 1'
#
loop_
_entity.id
_entity.type
_entity.pdbx_description
1 polymer ?
#
loop_
_entity_poly.entity_id
_entity_poly.type
_entity_poly.pdbx_seq_one_letter_code
_entity_poly.pdbx_strand_id
1 'polypeptide(L)'
;MSGAGFMREHTVRGTRALIVEDDAELREALADTLELAGCHVAAAAGAPEALALLAHRAVDVVVSDVNMTGMDGHELLRRIRALHPQVPVVLITAFGSIERSVQAMRDGASDYLVKPFQPAQLLEVIARFGAGATGGDEDPVAVARESVELLQLARRVAATDSTVLLRGESRTGQEGLARYVHRPPA
;
A
#
# COMPACT_ATOMS: atom_id res chain seq x y z
N MET A 1 -20.24 14.09 27.48
CA MET A 1 -19.61 15.15 26.65
C MET A 1 -18.50 14.55 25.84
N SER A 2 -18.73 14.53 24.60
CA SER A 2 -18.12 13.97 23.43
C SER A 2 -16.60 14.09 23.37
N GLY A 3 -15.89 12.95 23.42
CA GLY A 3 -14.55 12.80 22.93
C GLY A 3 -14.62 12.35 21.49
N ALA A 4 -14.72 13.29 20.55
CA ALA A 4 -14.57 13.00 19.15
C ALA A 4 -13.10 12.68 18.87
N GLY A 5 -12.78 11.38 18.74
CA GLY A 5 -11.50 10.94 18.21
C GLY A 5 -11.32 11.54 16.83
N PHE A 6 -10.34 12.41 16.68
CA PHE A 6 -9.87 12.95 15.41
C PHE A 6 -9.23 11.80 14.65
N MET A 7 -10.05 11.04 13.90
CA MET A 7 -9.55 10.20 12.82
C MET A 7 -8.88 11.16 11.83
N ARG A 8 -7.57 11.08 11.72
CA ARG A 8 -6.85 11.73 10.61
C ARG A 8 -7.47 11.17 9.33
N GLU A 9 -8.31 11.95 8.67
CA GLU A 9 -8.74 11.68 7.32
C GLU A 9 -7.47 11.66 6.46
N HIS A 10 -6.98 10.47 6.15
CA HIS A 10 -5.96 10.28 5.16
C HIS A 10 -6.57 10.70 3.83
N THR A 11 -6.29 11.93 3.44
CA THR A 11 -6.90 12.54 2.27
C THR A 11 -6.28 11.92 1.02
N VAL A 12 -7.03 11.07 0.32
CA VAL A 12 -6.68 10.55 -1.02
C VAL A 12 -6.98 11.55 -2.13
N ARG A 13 -7.56 12.70 -1.79
CA ARG A 13 -7.99 13.72 -2.75
C ARG A 13 -6.84 14.22 -3.61
N GLY A 14 -7.07 14.25 -4.92
CA GLY A 14 -6.09 14.67 -5.91
C GLY A 14 -5.04 13.62 -6.27
N THR A 15 -5.05 12.45 -5.60
CA THR A 15 -4.16 11.34 -5.95
C THR A 15 -4.51 10.80 -7.34
N ARG A 16 -3.50 10.68 -8.20
CA ARG A 16 -3.63 10.09 -9.54
C ARG A 16 -3.39 8.58 -9.44
N ALA A 17 -4.47 7.81 -9.41
CA ALA A 17 -4.44 6.35 -9.31
C ALA A 17 -4.60 5.71 -10.69
N LEU A 18 -3.81 4.67 -10.98
CA LEU A 18 -4.01 3.80 -12.13
C LEU A 18 -4.49 2.45 -11.65
N ILE A 19 -5.71 2.05 -12.05
CA ILE A 19 -6.28 0.73 -11.78
C ILE A 19 -6.01 -0.17 -12.97
N VAL A 20 -5.56 -1.40 -12.69
CA VAL A 20 -5.33 -2.44 -13.71
C VAL A 20 -6.06 -3.71 -13.29
N GLU A 21 -7.15 -4.01 -13.99
CA GLU A 21 -8.05 -5.14 -13.68
C GLU A 21 -8.70 -5.60 -15.00
N ASP A 22 -8.66 -6.87 -15.34
CA ASP A 22 -9.26 -7.37 -16.58
C ASP A 22 -10.77 -7.60 -16.47
N ASP A 23 -11.29 -7.85 -15.27
CA ASP A 23 -12.73 -7.86 -15.00
C ASP A 23 -13.30 -6.43 -15.10
N ALA A 24 -14.20 -6.22 -16.07
CA ALA A 24 -14.76 -4.89 -16.34
C ALA A 24 -15.62 -4.34 -15.20
N GLU A 25 -16.44 -5.19 -14.55
CA GLU A 25 -17.33 -4.78 -13.47
C GLU A 25 -16.52 -4.40 -12.23
N LEU A 26 -15.52 -5.20 -11.89
CA LEU A 26 -14.65 -4.92 -10.76
C LEU A 26 -13.77 -3.68 -11.02
N ARG A 27 -13.25 -3.52 -12.23
CA ARG A 27 -12.48 -2.34 -12.63
C ARG A 27 -13.29 -1.06 -12.47
N GLU A 28 -14.55 -1.06 -12.92
CA GLU A 28 -15.47 0.07 -12.77
C GLU A 28 -15.76 0.35 -11.29
N ALA A 29 -16.09 -0.67 -10.49
CA ALA A 29 -16.36 -0.52 -9.07
C ALA A 29 -15.17 0.04 -8.28
N LEU A 30 -13.94 -0.38 -8.61
CA LEU A 30 -12.73 0.16 -8.02
C LEU A 30 -12.51 1.62 -8.42
N ALA A 31 -12.72 1.96 -9.70
CA ALA A 31 -12.61 3.32 -10.20
C ALA A 31 -13.61 4.25 -9.51
N ASP A 32 -14.87 3.87 -9.46
CA ASP A 32 -15.94 4.64 -8.80
C ASP A 32 -15.61 4.87 -7.32
N THR A 33 -15.13 3.84 -6.63
CA THR A 33 -14.75 3.95 -5.21
C THR A 33 -13.69 5.03 -5.00
N LEU A 34 -12.67 5.08 -5.86
CA LEU A 34 -11.59 6.04 -5.75
C LEU A 34 -11.99 7.44 -6.21
N GLU A 35 -12.79 7.55 -7.26
CA GLU A 35 -13.31 8.83 -7.75
C GLU A 35 -14.24 9.49 -6.72
N LEU A 36 -15.12 8.71 -6.08
CA LEU A 36 -15.96 9.19 -4.98
C LEU A 36 -15.14 9.70 -3.79
N ALA A 37 -13.96 9.14 -3.56
CA ALA A 37 -13.04 9.61 -2.54
C ALA A 37 -12.20 10.83 -2.98
N GLY A 38 -12.35 11.27 -4.24
CA GLY A 38 -11.69 12.46 -4.80
C GLY A 38 -10.35 12.19 -5.47
N CYS A 39 -10.05 10.94 -5.84
CA CYS A 39 -8.91 10.60 -6.69
C CYS A 39 -9.17 10.95 -8.16
N HIS A 40 -8.09 11.15 -8.92
CA HIS A 40 -8.12 11.14 -10.37
C HIS A 40 -7.76 9.74 -10.86
N VAL A 41 -8.72 9.02 -11.44
CA VAL A 41 -8.52 7.63 -11.80
C VAL A 41 -8.26 7.47 -13.31
N ALA A 42 -7.25 6.69 -13.65
CA ALA A 42 -7.11 6.07 -14.95
C ALA A 42 -7.32 4.56 -14.78
N ALA A 43 -7.96 3.92 -15.74
CA ALA A 43 -8.24 2.49 -15.69
C ALA A 43 -7.69 1.79 -16.94
N ALA A 44 -7.14 0.61 -16.77
CA ALA A 44 -6.60 -0.25 -17.83
C ALA A 44 -7.17 -1.67 -17.70
N ALA A 45 -7.54 -2.28 -18.81
CA ALA A 45 -8.06 -3.63 -18.84
C ALA A 45 -6.95 -4.71 -18.80
N GLY A 46 -5.68 -4.30 -18.69
CA GLY A 46 -4.55 -5.19 -18.58
C GLY A 46 -3.21 -4.48 -18.64
N ALA A 47 -2.16 -5.24 -18.46
CA ALA A 47 -0.80 -4.73 -18.32
C ALA A 47 -0.27 -3.94 -19.54
N PRO A 48 -0.55 -4.30 -20.81
CA PRO A 48 -0.07 -3.51 -21.95
C PRO A 48 -0.65 -2.09 -21.95
N GLU A 49 -1.95 -1.95 -21.66
CA GLU A 49 -2.63 -0.66 -21.60
C GLU A 49 -2.11 0.17 -20.41
N ALA A 50 -1.89 -0.47 -19.26
CA ALA A 50 -1.32 0.17 -18.08
C ALA A 50 0.07 0.78 -18.35
N LEU A 51 0.95 0.03 -19.03
CA LEU A 51 2.28 0.51 -19.42
C LEU A 51 2.20 1.67 -20.42
N ALA A 52 1.27 1.62 -21.36
CA ALA A 52 1.03 2.73 -22.29
C ALA A 52 0.54 3.99 -21.58
N LEU A 53 -0.36 3.86 -20.59
CA LEU A 53 -0.82 4.98 -19.78
C LEU A 53 0.31 5.59 -18.93
N LEU A 54 1.15 4.76 -18.31
CA LEU A 54 2.29 5.21 -17.52
C LEU A 54 3.33 5.97 -18.34
N ALA A 55 3.49 5.65 -19.61
CA ALA A 55 4.41 6.37 -20.50
C ALA A 55 3.98 7.81 -20.81
N HIS A 56 2.66 8.13 -20.67
CA HIS A 56 2.09 9.40 -21.10
C HIS A 56 1.36 10.18 -19.99
N ARG A 57 1.17 9.57 -18.83
CA ARG A 57 0.46 10.17 -17.70
C ARG A 57 1.29 10.11 -16.43
N ALA A 58 1.22 11.17 -15.65
CA ALA A 58 1.74 11.15 -14.30
C ALA A 58 0.77 10.36 -13.40
N VAL A 59 1.30 9.35 -12.71
CA VAL A 59 0.58 8.45 -11.80
C VAL A 59 1.28 8.46 -10.46
N ASP A 60 0.52 8.60 -9.38
CA ASP A 60 1.03 8.61 -8.01
C ASP A 60 1.04 7.21 -7.40
N VAL A 61 0.11 6.34 -7.83
CA VAL A 61 0.03 4.94 -7.36
C VAL A 61 -0.63 4.06 -8.43
N VAL A 62 -0.12 2.84 -8.58
CA VAL A 62 -0.73 1.79 -9.40
C VAL A 62 -1.37 0.75 -8.49
N VAL A 63 -2.61 0.37 -8.79
CA VAL A 63 -3.34 -0.72 -8.14
C VAL A 63 -3.63 -1.77 -9.18
N SER A 64 -3.04 -2.95 -9.06
CA SER A 64 -3.13 -3.99 -10.10
C SER A 64 -3.64 -5.30 -9.52
N ASP A 65 -4.60 -5.94 -10.21
CA ASP A 65 -4.87 -7.35 -9.96
C ASP A 65 -3.65 -8.20 -10.33
N VAL A 66 -3.46 -9.28 -9.58
CA VAL A 66 -2.40 -10.26 -9.85
C VAL A 66 -2.80 -11.20 -10.98
N ASN A 67 -4.07 -11.63 -10.99
CA ASN A 67 -4.54 -12.69 -11.88
C ASN A 67 -5.22 -12.10 -13.14
N MET A 68 -4.44 -11.53 -14.02
CA MET A 68 -4.94 -10.99 -15.29
C MET A 68 -4.59 -11.89 -16.46
N THR A 69 -5.41 -11.84 -17.51
CA THR A 69 -5.17 -12.56 -18.75
C THR A 69 -3.92 -12.02 -19.46
N GLY A 70 -3.05 -12.91 -19.89
CA GLY A 70 -1.81 -12.57 -20.60
C GLY A 70 -0.69 -12.22 -19.62
N MET A 71 -0.35 -10.96 -19.49
CA MET A 71 0.67 -10.49 -18.52
C MET A 71 0.05 -10.32 -17.15
N ASP A 72 0.52 -11.09 -16.17
CA ASP A 72 0.04 -11.02 -14.79
C ASP A 72 0.56 -9.78 -14.05
N GLY A 73 -0.02 -9.52 -12.84
CA GLY A 73 0.35 -8.35 -12.03
C GLY A 73 1.79 -8.39 -11.52
N HIS A 74 2.40 -9.56 -11.34
CA HIS A 74 3.81 -9.66 -10.93
C HIS A 74 4.76 -9.28 -12.08
N GLU A 75 4.47 -9.70 -13.29
CA GLU A 75 5.26 -9.30 -14.46
C GLU A 75 5.09 -7.80 -14.75
N LEU A 76 3.87 -7.28 -14.60
CA LEU A 76 3.60 -5.85 -14.70
C LEU A 76 4.40 -5.07 -13.65
N LEU A 77 4.42 -5.52 -12.39
CA LEU A 77 5.21 -4.93 -11.31
C LEU A 77 6.69 -4.84 -11.69
N ARG A 78 7.29 -5.95 -12.17
CA ARG A 78 8.70 -5.96 -12.59
C ARG A 78 8.99 -4.94 -13.69
N ARG A 79 8.09 -4.79 -14.66
CA ARG A 79 8.23 -3.80 -15.73
C ARG A 79 8.08 -2.38 -15.24
N ILE A 80 7.14 -2.12 -14.33
CA ILE A 80 6.99 -0.80 -13.71
C ILE A 80 8.24 -0.46 -12.91
N ARG A 81 8.80 -1.39 -12.13
CA ARG A 81 10.03 -1.18 -11.37
C ARG A 81 11.23 -0.85 -12.27
N ALA A 82 11.30 -1.45 -13.45
CA ALA A 82 12.37 -1.17 -14.41
C ALA A 82 12.24 0.20 -15.10
N LEU A 83 11.01 0.62 -15.40
CA LEU A 83 10.73 1.84 -16.20
C LEU A 83 10.37 3.05 -15.32
N HIS A 84 9.69 2.82 -14.21
CA HIS A 84 9.14 3.83 -13.30
C HIS A 84 9.40 3.43 -11.84
N PRO A 85 10.65 3.33 -11.38
CA PRO A 85 11.02 2.75 -10.07
C PRO A 85 10.40 3.49 -8.87
N GLN A 86 10.08 4.77 -9.02
CA GLN A 86 9.48 5.60 -7.95
C GLN A 86 7.96 5.47 -7.83
N VAL A 87 7.26 4.88 -8.83
CA VAL A 87 5.80 4.77 -8.78
C VAL A 87 5.41 3.60 -7.88
N PRO A 88 4.74 3.81 -6.74
CA PRO A 88 4.30 2.72 -5.88
C PRO A 88 3.28 1.82 -6.58
N VAL A 89 3.42 0.51 -6.38
CA VAL A 89 2.54 -0.51 -6.94
C VAL A 89 1.93 -1.33 -5.81
N VAL A 90 0.61 -1.32 -5.75
CA VAL A 90 -0.20 -2.15 -4.85
C VAL A 90 -0.75 -3.32 -5.65
N LEU A 91 -0.52 -4.54 -5.19
CA LEU A 91 -1.08 -5.73 -5.82
C LEU A 91 -2.36 -6.18 -5.11
N ILE A 92 -3.38 -6.53 -5.88
CA ILE A 92 -4.62 -7.12 -5.40
C ILE A 92 -4.68 -8.58 -5.83
N THR A 93 -5.11 -9.49 -4.96
CA THR A 93 -5.22 -10.92 -5.29
C THR A 93 -6.38 -11.60 -4.59
N ALA A 94 -6.92 -12.62 -5.24
CA ALA A 94 -7.88 -13.55 -4.62
C ALA A 94 -7.20 -14.63 -3.75
N PHE A 95 -5.88 -14.82 -3.89
CA PHE A 95 -5.14 -15.89 -3.22
C PHE A 95 -4.09 -15.29 -2.27
N GLY A 96 -4.49 -15.04 -1.02
CA GLY A 96 -3.60 -14.55 0.03
C GLY A 96 -2.76 -15.66 0.65
N SER A 97 -1.79 -16.26 -0.07
CA SER A 97 -0.77 -17.02 0.60
C SER A 97 0.35 -16.11 1.09
N ILE A 98 0.85 -16.38 2.28
CA ILE A 98 1.93 -15.60 2.90
C ILE A 98 3.16 -15.57 1.98
N GLU A 99 3.49 -16.71 1.35
CA GLU A 99 4.65 -16.83 0.46
C GLU A 99 4.54 -15.90 -0.75
N ARG A 100 3.33 -15.78 -1.34
CA ARG A 100 3.10 -14.90 -2.51
C ARG A 100 3.15 -13.43 -2.13
N SER A 101 2.61 -13.07 -0.97
CA SER A 101 2.70 -11.70 -0.45
C SER A 101 4.16 -11.31 -0.20
N VAL A 102 4.93 -12.18 0.46
CA VAL A 102 6.36 -11.97 0.70
C VAL A 102 7.15 -11.86 -0.61
N GLN A 103 6.83 -12.70 -1.60
CA GLN A 103 7.48 -12.64 -2.91
C GLN A 103 7.15 -11.32 -3.63
N ALA A 104 5.89 -10.89 -3.63
CA ALA A 104 5.47 -9.61 -4.21
C ALA A 104 6.25 -8.43 -3.64
N MET A 105 6.45 -8.43 -2.30
CA MET A 105 7.21 -7.36 -1.65
C MET A 105 8.71 -7.42 -1.97
N ARG A 106 9.29 -8.63 -2.09
CA ARG A 106 10.68 -8.80 -2.57
C ARG A 106 10.86 -8.32 -4.01
N ASP A 107 9.83 -8.51 -4.85
CA ASP A 107 9.80 -8.04 -6.24
C ASP A 107 9.55 -6.52 -6.34
N GLY A 108 9.36 -5.85 -5.20
CA GLY A 108 9.25 -4.39 -5.10
C GLY A 108 7.81 -3.85 -5.07
N ALA A 109 6.80 -4.68 -4.78
CA ALA A 109 5.46 -4.17 -4.49
C ALA A 109 5.52 -3.25 -3.25
N SER A 110 4.74 -2.17 -3.28
CA SER A 110 4.65 -1.23 -2.16
C SER A 110 3.66 -1.69 -1.11
N ASP A 111 2.63 -2.44 -1.53
CA ASP A 111 1.66 -3.08 -0.65
C ASP A 111 0.94 -4.22 -1.38
N TYR A 112 0.12 -4.97 -0.61
CA TYR A 112 -0.58 -6.15 -1.09
C TYR A 112 -1.95 -6.27 -0.42
N LEU A 113 -3.03 -6.37 -1.21
CA LEU A 113 -4.40 -6.42 -0.73
C LEU A 113 -5.08 -7.73 -1.15
N VAL A 114 -5.72 -8.42 -0.22
CA VAL A 114 -6.36 -9.72 -0.48
C VAL A 114 -7.87 -9.56 -0.64
N LYS A 115 -8.42 -10.06 -1.75
CA LYS A 115 -9.87 -10.13 -2.00
C LYS A 115 -10.51 -11.23 -1.10
N PRO A 116 -11.68 -11.00 -0.48
CA PRO A 116 -12.47 -9.76 -0.50
C PRO A 116 -11.92 -8.71 0.48
N PHE A 117 -11.96 -7.46 0.10
CA PHE A 117 -11.58 -6.33 0.95
C PHE A 117 -12.69 -5.26 0.96
N GLN A 118 -12.68 -4.44 2.01
CA GLN A 118 -13.61 -3.32 2.11
C GLN A 118 -13.06 -2.08 1.38
N PRO A 119 -13.93 -1.22 0.81
CA PRO A 119 -13.49 0.03 0.18
C PRO A 119 -12.55 0.87 1.05
N ALA A 120 -12.80 0.93 2.36
CA ALA A 120 -11.95 1.64 3.31
C ALA A 120 -10.50 1.14 3.34
N GLN A 121 -10.28 -0.17 3.18
CA GLN A 121 -8.93 -0.75 3.16
C GLN A 121 -8.15 -0.32 1.90
N LEU A 122 -8.83 -0.26 0.74
CA LEU A 122 -8.24 0.25 -0.49
C LEU A 122 -7.86 1.73 -0.35
N LEU A 123 -8.76 2.55 0.20
CA LEU A 123 -8.51 3.97 0.43
C LEU A 123 -7.36 4.20 1.42
N GLU A 124 -7.29 3.40 2.48
CA GLU A 124 -6.19 3.46 3.47
C GLU A 124 -4.84 3.16 2.82
N VAL A 125 -4.77 2.13 1.97
CA VAL A 125 -3.55 1.78 1.23
C VAL A 125 -3.15 2.91 0.29
N ILE A 126 -4.09 3.46 -0.49
CA ILE A 126 -3.80 4.54 -1.44
C ILE A 126 -3.39 5.83 -0.73
N ALA A 127 -3.97 6.15 0.42
CA ALA A 127 -3.62 7.33 1.20
C ALA A 127 -2.15 7.34 1.65
N ARG A 128 -1.54 6.17 1.82
CA ARG A 128 -0.11 6.06 2.15
C ARG A 128 0.81 6.47 1.00
N PHE A 129 0.34 6.39 -0.24
CA PHE A 129 1.13 6.64 -1.45
C PHE A 129 0.64 7.85 -2.26
N GLY A 130 -0.45 8.49 -1.84
CA GLY A 130 -1.08 9.60 -2.56
C GLY A 130 -0.29 10.91 -2.52
N ALA A 131 -0.73 11.89 -3.31
CA ALA A 131 -0.11 13.21 -3.46
C ALA A 131 0.01 14.02 -2.14
N GLY A 132 -0.67 13.61 -1.07
CA GLY A 132 -0.55 14.16 0.28
C GLY A 132 0.49 13.49 1.17
N ALA A 133 1.13 12.41 0.70
CA ALA A 133 2.15 11.65 1.44
C ALA A 133 3.53 12.31 1.45
N THR A 134 3.60 13.63 1.25
CA THR A 134 4.85 14.38 1.37
C THR A 134 5.24 14.49 2.85
N GLY A 135 6.15 13.63 3.25
CA GLY A 135 7.04 13.88 4.39
C GLY A 135 6.38 13.88 5.77
N GLY A 136 5.78 12.77 6.14
CA GLY A 136 5.49 12.51 7.55
C GLY A 136 6.07 11.16 7.92
N ASP A 137 6.97 11.15 8.89
CA ASP A 137 7.57 10.00 9.58
C ASP A 137 7.03 8.63 9.17
N GLU A 138 7.85 7.88 8.46
CA GLU A 138 7.53 6.53 7.99
C GLU A 138 7.17 5.64 9.19
N ASP A 139 5.88 5.32 9.33
CA ASP A 139 5.53 4.13 10.10
C ASP A 139 6.22 2.92 9.43
N PRO A 140 6.96 2.11 10.17
CA PRO A 140 7.70 1.01 9.58
C PRO A 140 6.74 0.07 8.84
N VAL A 141 6.98 -0.11 7.54
CA VAL A 141 6.16 -1.01 6.70
C VAL A 141 6.41 -2.45 7.14
N ALA A 142 5.44 -3.02 7.84
CA ALA A 142 5.50 -4.40 8.28
C ALA A 142 4.95 -5.32 7.19
N VAL A 143 5.82 -6.06 6.55
CA VAL A 143 5.53 -6.88 5.38
C VAL A 143 5.38 -8.37 5.73
N ALA A 144 6.02 -8.83 6.79
CA ALA A 144 5.89 -10.18 7.28
C ALA A 144 4.91 -10.22 8.47
N ARG A 145 4.17 -11.32 8.62
CA ARG A 145 3.30 -11.55 9.78
C ARG A 145 4.02 -11.30 11.10
N GLU A 146 5.27 -11.74 11.18
CA GLU A 146 6.17 -11.49 12.31
C GLU A 146 6.44 -10.01 12.54
N SER A 147 6.57 -9.22 11.48
CA SER A 147 6.74 -7.76 11.56
C SER A 147 5.45 -7.07 11.98
N VAL A 148 4.27 -7.55 11.56
CA VAL A 148 2.98 -7.05 12.01
C VAL A 148 2.77 -7.35 13.48
N GLU A 149 3.07 -8.57 13.93
CA GLU A 149 3.00 -8.96 15.34
C GLU A 149 3.99 -8.15 16.20
N LEU A 150 5.19 -7.90 15.67
CA LEU A 150 6.21 -7.07 16.31
C LEU A 150 5.76 -5.61 16.46
N LEU A 151 5.12 -5.03 15.43
CA LEU A 151 4.56 -3.68 15.49
C LEU A 151 3.37 -3.57 16.46
N GLN A 152 2.51 -4.60 16.50
CA GLN A 152 1.42 -4.65 17.49
C GLN A 152 1.95 -4.76 18.91
N LEU A 153 3.02 -5.52 19.11
CA LEU A 153 3.72 -5.61 20.39
C LEU A 153 4.37 -4.26 20.75
N ALA A 154 5.04 -3.62 19.79
CA ALA A 154 5.66 -2.32 19.95
C ALA A 154 4.64 -1.23 20.35
N ARG A 155 3.44 -1.22 19.73
CA ARG A 155 2.34 -0.32 20.11
C ARG A 155 1.88 -0.53 21.56
N ARG A 156 1.74 -1.78 21.99
CA ARG A 156 1.33 -2.07 23.37
C ARG A 156 2.40 -1.65 24.39
N VAL A 157 3.66 -1.82 24.04
CA VAL A 157 4.78 -1.47 24.92
C VAL A 157 5.02 0.03 24.93
N ALA A 158 4.85 0.74 23.81
CA ALA A 158 4.95 2.20 23.74
C ALA A 158 3.93 2.94 24.66
N ALA A 159 2.83 2.26 25.02
CA ALA A 159 1.84 2.77 25.98
C ALA A 159 2.24 2.54 27.46
N THR A 160 3.42 2.00 27.73
CA THR A 160 3.91 1.70 29.08
C THR A 160 5.28 2.36 29.31
N ASP A 161 5.65 2.63 30.59
CA ASP A 161 6.97 3.14 30.96
C ASP A 161 8.05 2.04 31.03
N SER A 162 7.87 0.94 30.32
CA SER A 162 8.77 -0.22 30.38
C SER A 162 9.98 -0.03 29.49
N THR A 163 11.16 -0.45 29.98
CA THR A 163 12.39 -0.50 29.15
C THR A 163 12.31 -1.65 28.16
N VAL A 164 12.56 -1.39 26.87
CA VAL A 164 12.50 -2.35 25.79
C VAL A 164 13.88 -2.57 25.20
N LEU A 165 14.29 -3.83 25.09
CA LEU A 165 15.52 -4.22 24.41
C LEU A 165 15.19 -4.79 23.01
N LEU A 166 15.58 -4.06 21.96
CA LEU A 166 15.44 -4.50 20.57
C LEU A 166 16.72 -5.23 20.14
N ARG A 167 16.59 -6.50 19.73
CA ARG A 167 17.67 -7.30 19.17
C ARG A 167 17.33 -7.72 17.75
N GLY A 168 18.29 -7.63 16.84
CA GLY A 168 18.18 -8.08 15.45
C GLY A 168 19.52 -7.93 14.73
N GLU A 169 19.61 -8.47 13.52
CA GLU A 169 20.79 -8.30 12.67
C GLU A 169 20.90 -6.86 12.15
N SER A 170 22.13 -6.38 11.92
CA SER A 170 22.39 -5.05 11.38
C SER A 170 21.61 -4.85 10.06
N ARG A 171 20.92 -3.72 9.92
CA ARG A 171 20.07 -3.33 8.79
C ARG A 171 18.65 -3.92 8.76
N THR A 172 18.13 -4.45 9.85
CA THR A 172 16.79 -5.05 9.93
C THR A 172 15.68 -4.06 10.34
N GLY A 173 15.90 -2.75 10.24
CA GLY A 173 14.89 -1.75 10.60
C GLY A 173 14.77 -1.46 12.10
N GLN A 174 15.74 -1.89 12.92
CA GLN A 174 15.76 -1.68 14.38
C GLN A 174 15.64 -0.20 14.77
N GLU A 175 16.28 0.70 13.99
CA GLU A 175 16.24 2.13 14.26
C GLU A 175 14.84 2.71 14.04
N GLY A 176 14.14 2.26 12.96
CA GLY A 176 12.75 2.65 12.71
C GLY A 176 11.81 2.17 13.81
N LEU A 177 11.98 0.91 14.26
CA LEU A 177 11.18 0.35 15.35
C LEU A 177 11.46 1.04 16.70
N ALA A 178 12.72 1.38 16.98
CA ALA A 178 13.10 2.13 18.18
C ALA A 178 12.45 3.52 18.20
N ARG A 179 12.49 4.25 17.09
CA ARG A 179 11.82 5.56 16.96
C ARG A 179 10.30 5.42 17.14
N TYR A 180 9.70 4.36 16.59
CA TYR A 180 8.27 4.09 16.71
C TYR A 180 7.83 3.85 18.15
N VAL A 181 8.60 3.09 18.94
CA VAL A 181 8.33 2.83 20.37
C VAL A 181 8.50 4.09 21.23
N HIS A 182 9.44 4.98 20.88
CA HIS A 182 9.70 6.22 21.62
C HIS A 182 8.87 7.43 21.17
N ARG A 183 7.96 7.25 20.21
CA ARG A 183 7.08 8.33 19.77
C ARG A 183 6.07 8.64 20.88
N PRO A 184 5.96 9.90 21.37
CA PRO A 184 4.96 10.23 22.37
C PRO A 184 3.57 9.99 21.79
N PRO A 185 2.63 9.40 22.57
CA PRO A 185 1.25 9.24 22.12
C PRO A 185 0.66 10.63 21.81
N ALA A 186 0.07 10.75 20.62
CA ALA A 186 -0.65 11.96 20.21
C ALA A 186 -2.02 12.03 20.89
#